data_ddb69bc286c2382ec7e7e845e54e5a05
#
_entry.id   ddb69bc286c2382ec7e7e845e54e5a05
#
_cell.length_a   1.000
_cell.length_b   1.000
_cell.length_c   1.000
_cell.angle_alpha   90.00
_cell.angle_beta   90.00
_cell.angle_gamma   90.00
#
_symmetry.space_group_name_H-M   'P 1'
#
loop_
_entity.id
_entity.type
_entity.pdbx_description
1 polymer ?
#
loop_
_entity_poly.entity_id
_entity_poly.type
_entity_poly.pdbx_seq_one_letter_code
_entity_poly.pdbx_strand_id
1 'polypeptide(L)'
;EVATHATREAALASFRTPGEFGGLAPLVDEAGALDLNVDSYARLVAEPVYAQVFLKSVWYALLTTLACLALAYPLAALIARSARKYRNLLLLLVILPFWSNFLIRIYAWMIILGPQAALARSVNGILAAFGMEPVSLLFSSFAVLACLVYVHLPFMVLPLYANLEKHDQALLDAAQDLGASAWQR
;
A
#
# COMPACT_ATOMS: atom_id res chain seq x y z
N GLU A 1 29.70 -20.82 35.40
CA GLU A 1 28.43 -21.52 35.09
C GLU A 1 27.26 -20.98 35.92
N VAL A 2 27.46 -20.71 37.26
CA VAL A 2 26.38 -20.20 38.13
C VAL A 2 25.92 -18.80 37.74
N ALA A 3 26.82 -17.92 37.28
CA ALA A 3 26.49 -16.56 36.83
C ALA A 3 25.65 -16.52 35.53
N THR A 4 25.80 -17.49 34.64
CA THR A 4 25.02 -17.62 33.43
C THR A 4 23.60 -18.12 33.66
N HIS A 5 23.40 -18.97 34.70
CA HIS A 5 22.05 -19.42 35.09
C HIS A 5 21.23 -18.28 35.71
N ALA A 6 21.83 -17.51 36.61
CA ALA A 6 21.15 -16.37 37.27
C ALA A 6 20.76 -15.27 36.28
N THR A 7 21.60 -15.00 35.29
CA THR A 7 21.27 -14.03 34.19
C THR A 7 20.18 -14.54 33.26
N ARG A 8 20.12 -15.84 33.01
CA ARG A 8 19.07 -16.44 32.21
C ARG A 8 17.71 -16.45 32.94
N GLU A 9 17.71 -16.73 34.23
CA GLU A 9 16.49 -16.66 35.04
C GLU A 9 16.00 -15.21 35.22
N ALA A 10 16.91 -14.25 35.42
CA ALA A 10 16.55 -12.82 35.43
C ALA A 10 15.99 -12.34 34.11
N ALA A 11 16.55 -12.80 32.99
CA ALA A 11 16.01 -12.50 31.65
C ALA A 11 14.62 -13.15 31.45
N LEU A 12 14.41 -14.39 31.91
CA LEU A 12 13.11 -15.05 31.86
C LEU A 12 12.09 -14.42 32.82
N ALA A 13 12.55 -13.91 33.98
CA ALA A 13 11.71 -13.17 34.90
C ALA A 13 11.26 -11.82 34.36
N SER A 14 12.12 -11.12 33.59
CA SER A 14 11.76 -9.87 32.91
C SER A 14 10.70 -10.08 31.81
N PHE A 15 10.65 -11.25 31.20
CA PHE A 15 9.58 -11.65 30.29
C PHE A 15 8.27 -12.05 31.00
N ARG A 16 8.33 -12.30 32.31
CA ARG A 16 7.16 -12.66 33.15
C ARG A 16 6.46 -11.48 33.80
N THR A 17 7.07 -10.29 33.80
CA THR A 17 6.40 -9.09 34.33
C THR A 17 5.43 -8.56 33.29
N PRO A 18 4.11 -8.60 33.54
CA PRO A 18 3.13 -7.98 32.66
C PRO A 18 3.29 -6.46 32.77
N GLY A 19 3.81 -5.80 31.78
CA GLY A 19 3.81 -4.33 31.85
C GLY A 19 4.53 -3.54 30.77
N GLU A 20 5.64 -3.99 30.22
CA GLU A 20 6.41 -3.09 29.34
C GLU A 20 6.59 -3.53 27.89
N PHE A 21 6.51 -4.78 27.60
CA PHE A 21 6.44 -5.26 26.22
C PHE A 21 5.39 -6.35 26.20
N GLY A 22 4.32 -6.21 25.41
CA GLY A 22 3.24 -7.17 25.27
C GLY A 22 3.72 -8.59 24.93
N GLY A 23 4.44 -9.19 25.88
CA GLY A 23 4.74 -10.61 25.89
C GLY A 23 3.40 -11.35 25.93
N LEU A 24 3.28 -12.40 25.14
CA LEU A 24 2.18 -13.35 25.22
C LEU A 24 2.03 -13.72 26.71
N ALA A 25 1.10 -13.07 27.41
CA ALA A 25 0.67 -13.53 28.73
C ALA A 25 0.28 -15.00 28.56
N PRO A 26 0.64 -15.89 29.50
CA PRO A 26 0.26 -17.28 29.36
C PRO A 26 -1.25 -17.33 29.15
N LEU A 27 -1.68 -17.99 28.07
CA LEU A 27 -3.10 -18.13 27.73
C LEU A 27 -3.91 -18.84 28.79
N VAL A 28 -3.23 -19.27 29.85
CA VAL A 28 -3.81 -20.03 30.93
C VAL A 28 -3.29 -19.46 32.26
N ASP A 29 -4.20 -19.04 33.12
CA ASP A 29 -3.97 -18.61 34.47
C ASP A 29 -3.34 -19.76 35.31
N GLU A 30 -2.70 -19.45 36.46
CA GLU A 30 -2.16 -20.44 37.39
C GLU A 30 -3.21 -21.44 37.87
N ALA A 31 -4.49 -21.14 37.76
CA ALA A 31 -5.62 -22.01 38.02
C ALA A 31 -6.06 -22.89 36.83
N GLY A 32 -5.39 -22.80 35.68
CA GLY A 32 -5.74 -23.57 34.49
C GLY A 32 -6.94 -23.03 33.71
N ALA A 33 -7.43 -21.83 34.01
CA ALA A 33 -8.48 -21.17 33.28
C ALA A 33 -7.89 -20.36 32.11
N LEU A 34 -8.61 -20.27 30.97
CA LEU A 34 -8.23 -19.43 29.85
C LEU A 34 -8.31 -17.94 30.26
N ASP A 35 -7.17 -17.33 30.51
CA ASP A 35 -7.08 -15.89 30.70
C ASP A 35 -6.99 -15.20 29.32
N LEU A 36 -8.14 -14.86 28.77
CA LEU A 36 -8.25 -14.03 27.57
C LEU A 36 -7.98 -12.59 27.96
N ASN A 37 -6.70 -12.20 27.95
CA ASN A 37 -6.31 -10.83 28.22
C ASN A 37 -6.85 -9.89 27.12
N VAL A 38 -8.03 -9.33 27.36
CA VAL A 38 -8.68 -8.33 26.50
C VAL A 38 -8.21 -6.90 26.78
N ASP A 39 -7.30 -6.69 27.75
CA ASP A 39 -6.82 -5.36 28.14
C ASP A 39 -6.10 -4.65 26.97
N SER A 40 -5.39 -5.40 26.13
CA SER A 40 -4.78 -4.86 24.93
C SER A 40 -5.81 -4.32 23.94
N TYR A 41 -6.96 -4.98 23.81
CA TYR A 41 -8.07 -4.51 22.98
C TYR A 41 -8.82 -3.34 23.64
N ALA A 42 -8.97 -3.36 24.95
CA ALA A 42 -9.56 -2.26 25.71
C ALA A 42 -8.71 -0.98 25.58
N ARG A 43 -7.39 -1.06 25.61
CA ARG A 43 -6.46 0.04 25.35
C ARG A 43 -6.58 0.58 23.92
N LEU A 44 -6.79 -0.30 22.94
CA LEU A 44 -6.97 0.08 21.54
C LEU A 44 -8.20 0.99 21.36
N VAL A 45 -9.24 0.77 22.14
CA VAL A 45 -10.49 1.56 22.11
C VAL A 45 -10.40 2.79 23.03
N ALA A 46 -9.69 2.67 24.17
CA ALA A 46 -9.62 3.73 25.18
C ALA A 46 -8.71 4.89 24.74
N GLU A 47 -7.65 4.63 23.97
CA GLU A 47 -6.71 5.66 23.55
C GLU A 47 -7.06 6.23 22.16
N PRO A 48 -7.39 7.53 22.05
CA PRO A 48 -7.82 8.18 20.80
C PRO A 48 -6.73 8.15 19.71
N VAL A 49 -5.47 7.96 20.07
CA VAL A 49 -4.34 7.89 19.13
C VAL A 49 -4.49 6.69 18.18
N TYR A 50 -4.91 5.54 18.69
CA TYR A 50 -5.10 4.34 17.86
C TYR A 50 -6.23 4.51 16.85
N ALA A 51 -7.34 5.12 17.27
CA ALA A 51 -8.46 5.44 16.39
C ALA A 51 -8.05 6.42 15.28
N GLN A 52 -7.25 7.44 15.60
CA GLN A 52 -6.73 8.39 14.62
C GLN A 52 -5.78 7.72 13.61
N VAL A 53 -4.87 6.85 14.06
CA VAL A 53 -3.95 6.13 13.19
C VAL A 53 -4.72 5.17 12.28
N PHE A 54 -5.71 4.46 12.83
CA PHE A 54 -6.58 3.57 12.06
C PHE A 54 -7.35 4.33 10.98
N LEU A 55 -7.97 5.44 11.33
CA LEU A 55 -8.74 6.28 10.39
C LEU A 55 -7.83 6.84 9.28
N LYS A 56 -6.62 7.30 9.64
CA LYS A 56 -5.59 7.70 8.66
C LYS A 56 -5.24 6.56 7.70
N SER A 57 -5.02 5.35 8.22
CA SER A 57 -4.68 4.19 7.40
C SER A 57 -5.81 3.85 6.41
N VAL A 58 -7.07 3.87 6.87
CA VAL A 58 -8.24 3.67 6.01
C VAL A 58 -8.33 4.75 4.94
N TRP A 59 -8.05 6.02 5.30
CA TRP A 59 -8.05 7.13 4.36
C TRP A 59 -6.98 6.96 3.27
N TYR A 60 -5.73 6.61 3.66
CA TYR A 60 -4.67 6.32 2.68
C TYR A 60 -4.99 5.12 1.80
N ALA A 61 -5.58 4.06 2.36
CA ALA A 61 -6.00 2.90 1.60
C ALA A 61 -7.06 3.27 0.55
N LEU A 62 -8.05 4.07 0.92
CA LEU A 62 -9.08 4.56 0.02
C LEU A 62 -8.49 5.40 -1.12
N LEU A 63 -7.66 6.39 -0.78
CA LEU A 63 -6.99 7.24 -1.77
C LEU A 63 -6.11 6.42 -2.71
N THR A 64 -5.34 5.46 -2.17
CA THR A 64 -4.51 4.57 -2.98
C THR A 64 -5.35 3.74 -3.94
N THR A 65 -6.46 3.17 -3.46
CA THR A 65 -7.36 2.35 -4.28
C THR A 65 -7.97 3.16 -5.42
N LEU A 66 -8.46 4.36 -5.12
CA LEU A 66 -9.04 5.25 -6.15
C LEU A 66 -8.00 5.71 -7.17
N ALA A 67 -6.80 6.06 -6.70
CA ALA A 67 -5.70 6.46 -7.59
C ALA A 67 -5.24 5.28 -8.45
N CYS A 68 -5.08 4.08 -7.87
CA CYS A 68 -4.77 2.88 -8.63
C CYS A 68 -5.84 2.56 -9.66
N LEU A 69 -7.12 2.64 -9.31
CA LEU A 69 -8.22 2.39 -10.23
C LEU A 69 -8.23 3.40 -11.39
N ALA A 70 -8.05 4.68 -11.09
CA ALA A 70 -8.00 5.75 -12.08
C ALA A 70 -6.85 5.60 -13.08
N LEU A 71 -5.71 5.06 -12.65
CA LEU A 71 -4.54 4.80 -13.50
C LEU A 71 -4.62 3.42 -14.17
N ALA A 72 -5.06 2.40 -13.44
CA ALA A 72 -5.08 1.02 -13.93
C ALA A 72 -6.15 0.78 -14.99
N TYR A 73 -7.32 1.44 -14.86
CA TYR A 73 -8.42 1.25 -15.81
C TYR A 73 -8.05 1.69 -17.25
N PRO A 74 -7.56 2.92 -17.50
CA PRO A 74 -7.14 3.30 -18.84
C PRO A 74 -5.96 2.48 -19.35
N LEU A 75 -5.03 2.11 -18.47
CA LEU A 75 -3.90 1.27 -18.83
C LEU A 75 -4.34 -0.14 -19.22
N ALA A 76 -5.21 -0.78 -18.46
CA ALA A 76 -5.78 -2.09 -18.76
C ALA A 76 -6.60 -2.08 -20.06
N ALA A 77 -7.40 -1.02 -20.29
CA ALA A 77 -8.16 -0.83 -21.53
C ALA A 77 -7.24 -0.65 -22.74
N LEU A 78 -6.15 0.09 -22.58
CA LEU A 78 -5.14 0.27 -23.63
C LEU A 78 -4.47 -1.07 -23.98
N ILE A 79 -4.12 -1.88 -22.97
CA ILE A 79 -3.52 -3.20 -23.17
C ILE A 79 -4.53 -4.13 -23.85
N ALA A 80 -5.79 -4.17 -23.40
CA ALA A 80 -6.83 -5.03 -23.96
C ALA A 80 -7.12 -4.70 -25.44
N ARG A 81 -7.09 -3.42 -25.81
CA ARG A 81 -7.30 -2.93 -27.20
C ARG A 81 -6.06 -3.02 -28.09
N SER A 82 -4.88 -3.26 -27.50
CA SER A 82 -3.63 -3.37 -28.24
C SER A 82 -3.57 -4.62 -29.10
N ALA A 83 -2.85 -4.56 -30.23
CA ALA A 83 -2.64 -5.71 -31.09
C ALA A 83 -1.98 -6.86 -30.31
N ARG A 84 -2.40 -8.08 -30.56
CA ARG A 84 -1.99 -9.31 -29.86
C ARG A 84 -0.47 -9.44 -29.71
N LYS A 85 0.29 -8.92 -30.70
CA LYS A 85 1.75 -8.91 -30.72
C LYS A 85 2.35 -8.06 -29.57
N TYR A 86 1.74 -6.93 -29.23
CA TYR A 86 2.26 -5.97 -28.25
C TYR A 86 1.69 -6.22 -26.84
N ARG A 87 0.59 -6.91 -26.71
CA ARG A 87 -0.13 -7.17 -25.48
C ARG A 87 0.76 -7.83 -24.41
N ASN A 88 1.47 -8.89 -24.78
CA ASN A 88 2.39 -9.59 -23.87
C ASN A 88 3.56 -8.70 -23.42
N LEU A 89 4.07 -7.84 -24.32
CA LEU A 89 5.13 -6.88 -23.96
C LEU A 89 4.63 -5.84 -22.98
N LEU A 90 3.43 -5.31 -23.18
CA LEU A 90 2.83 -4.31 -22.29
C LEU A 90 2.55 -4.91 -20.90
N LEU A 91 2.04 -6.13 -20.83
CA LEU A 91 1.85 -6.85 -19.57
C LEU A 91 3.19 -7.10 -18.87
N LEU A 92 4.22 -7.51 -19.62
CA LEU A 92 5.56 -7.68 -19.07
C LEU A 92 6.10 -6.36 -18.49
N LEU A 93 5.91 -5.24 -19.18
CA LEU A 93 6.32 -3.91 -18.72
C LEU A 93 5.62 -3.50 -17.41
N VAL A 94 4.35 -3.88 -17.23
CA VAL A 94 3.60 -3.62 -15.99
C VAL A 94 4.15 -4.43 -14.82
N ILE A 95 4.57 -5.69 -15.09
CA ILE A 95 5.08 -6.60 -14.04
C ILE A 95 6.57 -6.38 -13.76
N LEU A 96 7.34 -5.92 -14.73
CA LEU A 96 8.80 -5.78 -14.65
C LEU A 96 9.28 -5.00 -13.41
N PRO A 97 8.67 -3.87 -13.01
CA PRO A 97 9.04 -3.18 -11.78
C PRO A 97 8.89 -4.03 -10.51
N PHE A 98 7.99 -5.01 -10.53
CA PHE A 98 7.77 -5.89 -9.39
C PHE A 98 8.90 -6.91 -9.17
N TRP A 99 9.63 -7.27 -10.22
CA TRP A 99 10.78 -8.19 -10.12
C TRP A 99 12.02 -7.54 -9.51
N SER A 100 12.03 -6.21 -9.38
CA SER A 100 13.12 -5.52 -8.69
C SER A 100 13.12 -5.80 -7.19
N ASN A 101 14.32 -5.88 -6.60
CA ASN A 101 14.46 -6.06 -5.16
C ASN A 101 13.78 -4.91 -4.39
N PHE A 102 13.08 -5.26 -3.31
CA PHE A 102 12.33 -4.29 -2.48
C PHE A 102 13.22 -3.17 -1.93
N LEU A 103 14.42 -3.49 -1.45
CA LEU A 103 15.35 -2.49 -0.91
C LEU A 103 15.83 -1.52 -1.99
N ILE A 104 16.20 -2.01 -3.17
CA ILE A 104 16.61 -1.17 -4.30
C ILE A 104 15.48 -0.21 -4.66
N ARG A 105 14.24 -0.66 -4.64
CA ARG A 105 13.06 0.14 -4.91
C ARG A 105 12.89 1.27 -3.88
N ILE A 106 13.04 0.98 -2.58
CA ILE A 106 12.97 2.00 -1.54
C ILE A 106 14.08 3.04 -1.73
N TYR A 107 15.32 2.63 -1.97
CA TYR A 107 16.42 3.55 -2.22
C TYR A 107 16.19 4.41 -3.48
N ALA A 108 15.64 3.83 -4.55
CA ALA A 108 15.30 4.59 -5.75
C ALA A 108 14.27 5.68 -5.44
N TRP A 109 13.22 5.38 -4.65
CA TRP A 109 12.24 6.37 -4.21
C TRP A 109 12.87 7.46 -3.34
N MET A 110 13.77 7.10 -2.42
CA MET A 110 14.49 8.07 -1.59
C MET A 110 15.35 9.01 -2.44
N ILE A 111 16.00 8.49 -3.48
CA ILE A 111 16.81 9.31 -4.38
C ILE A 111 15.93 10.21 -5.25
N ILE A 112 14.82 9.70 -5.81
CA ILE A 112 13.92 10.44 -6.70
C ILE A 112 13.18 11.57 -5.97
N LEU A 113 12.76 11.34 -4.71
CA LEU A 113 12.04 12.32 -3.90
C LEU A 113 12.95 13.14 -2.98
N GLY A 114 14.25 12.83 -2.96
CA GLY A 114 15.24 13.53 -2.13
C GLY A 114 15.32 15.02 -2.46
N PRO A 115 15.77 15.87 -1.52
CA PRO A 115 15.81 17.32 -1.70
C PRO A 115 16.74 17.77 -2.84
N GLN A 116 17.73 16.96 -3.16
CA GLN A 116 18.69 17.19 -4.26
C GLN A 116 18.18 16.70 -5.63
N ALA A 117 17.07 15.95 -5.66
CA ALA A 117 16.54 15.37 -6.88
C ALA A 117 16.01 16.42 -7.84
N ALA A 118 16.09 16.13 -9.14
CA ALA A 118 15.56 17.01 -10.17
C ALA A 118 14.06 17.27 -9.98
N LEU A 119 13.30 16.24 -9.59
CA LEU A 119 11.87 16.36 -9.31
C LEU A 119 11.59 17.35 -8.19
N ALA A 120 12.28 17.23 -7.05
CA ALA A 120 12.10 18.12 -5.91
C ALA A 120 12.48 19.57 -6.25
N ARG A 121 13.57 19.75 -7.02
CA ARG A 121 14.02 21.06 -7.49
C ARG A 121 13.01 21.69 -8.45
N SER A 122 12.46 20.92 -9.39
CA SER A 122 11.44 21.40 -10.34
C SER A 122 10.17 21.81 -9.62
N VAL A 123 9.65 20.99 -8.72
CA VAL A 123 8.45 21.30 -7.93
C VAL A 123 8.67 22.54 -7.07
N ASN A 124 9.78 22.62 -6.35
CA ASN A 124 10.09 23.78 -5.52
C ASN A 124 10.38 25.04 -6.33
N GLY A 125 10.94 24.91 -7.55
CA GLY A 125 11.10 26.01 -8.48
C GLY A 125 9.76 26.59 -8.96
N ILE A 126 8.79 25.73 -9.25
CA ILE A 126 7.42 26.16 -9.61
C ILE A 126 6.74 26.81 -8.39
N LEU A 127 6.83 26.21 -7.21
CA LEU A 127 6.25 26.79 -5.97
C LEU A 127 6.84 28.18 -5.66
N ALA A 128 8.15 28.34 -5.82
CA ALA A 128 8.84 29.61 -5.63
C ALA A 128 8.36 30.68 -6.64
N ALA A 129 8.05 30.30 -7.89
CA ALA A 129 7.49 31.21 -8.89
C ALA A 129 6.08 31.71 -8.49
N PHE A 130 5.34 30.95 -7.68
CA PHE A 130 4.04 31.33 -7.10
C PHE A 130 4.16 31.96 -5.70
N GLY A 131 5.39 32.20 -5.20
CA GLY A 131 5.62 32.78 -3.87
C GLY A 131 5.32 31.83 -2.71
N MET A 132 5.27 30.52 -2.97
CA MET A 132 5.01 29.49 -1.96
C MET A 132 6.32 28.97 -1.37
N GLU A 133 6.29 28.55 -0.10
CA GLU A 133 7.46 27.98 0.55
C GLU A 133 7.85 26.61 -0.04
N PRO A 134 9.15 26.26 -0.04
CA PRO A 134 9.63 24.99 -0.54
C PRO A 134 9.10 23.82 0.31
N VAL A 135 8.60 22.78 -0.33
CA VAL A 135 8.04 21.59 0.30
C VAL A 135 9.02 20.42 0.19
N SER A 136 9.23 19.71 1.30
CA SER A 136 9.94 18.44 1.29
C SER A 136 9.04 17.36 0.69
N LEU A 137 9.42 16.80 -0.47
CA LEU A 137 8.70 15.69 -1.09
C LEU A 137 9.00 14.37 -0.37
N LEU A 138 10.24 14.21 0.13
CA LEU A 138 10.64 13.03 0.90
C LEU A 138 9.97 13.06 2.28
N PHE A 139 9.49 11.92 2.76
CA PHE A 139 8.72 11.75 4.00
C PHE A 139 7.40 12.53 4.07
N SER A 140 6.88 12.97 2.92
CA SER A 140 5.57 13.59 2.82
C SER A 140 4.44 12.55 2.64
N SER A 141 3.20 12.97 2.91
CA SER A 141 1.99 12.18 2.60
C SER A 141 1.90 11.83 1.11
N PHE A 142 2.41 12.71 0.24
CA PHE A 142 2.49 12.47 -1.19
C PHE A 142 3.45 11.33 -1.52
N ALA A 143 4.65 11.29 -0.89
CA ALA A 143 5.61 10.21 -1.11
C ALA A 143 5.04 8.85 -0.72
N VAL A 144 4.35 8.78 0.41
CA VAL A 144 3.69 7.56 0.86
C VAL A 144 2.63 7.10 -0.14
N LEU A 145 1.75 8.02 -0.57
CA LEU A 145 0.70 7.71 -1.55
C LEU A 145 1.28 7.26 -2.89
N ALA A 146 2.27 7.97 -3.42
CA ALA A 146 2.93 7.65 -4.68
C ALA A 146 3.60 6.27 -4.64
N CYS A 147 4.28 5.96 -3.55
CA CYS A 147 4.92 4.65 -3.35
C CYS A 147 3.88 3.53 -3.24
N LEU A 148 2.78 3.74 -2.49
CA LEU A 148 1.68 2.79 -2.38
C LEU A 148 1.01 2.53 -3.73
N VAL A 149 0.70 3.57 -4.49
CA VAL A 149 0.11 3.45 -5.84
C VAL A 149 1.05 2.66 -6.75
N TYR A 150 2.33 3.01 -6.79
CA TYR A 150 3.33 2.31 -7.61
C TYR A 150 3.41 0.81 -7.29
N VAL A 151 3.39 0.44 -6.02
CA VAL A 151 3.47 -0.96 -5.60
C VAL A 151 2.19 -1.72 -5.92
N HIS A 152 1.02 -1.10 -5.78
CA HIS A 152 -0.28 -1.78 -5.96
C HIS A 152 -0.80 -1.71 -7.40
N LEU A 153 -0.25 -0.83 -8.25
CA LEU A 153 -0.70 -0.66 -9.63
C LEU A 153 -0.74 -1.98 -10.44
N PRO A 154 0.31 -2.83 -10.46
CA PRO A 154 0.27 -4.10 -11.18
C PRO A 154 -0.84 -5.03 -10.72
N PHE A 155 -1.09 -5.07 -9.40
CA PHE A 155 -2.15 -5.91 -8.81
C PHE A 155 -3.55 -5.46 -9.20
N MET A 156 -3.73 -4.19 -9.55
CA MET A 156 -4.99 -3.66 -10.04
C MET A 156 -5.13 -3.83 -11.56
N VAL A 157 -4.04 -3.63 -12.32
CA VAL A 157 -4.04 -3.70 -13.79
C VAL A 157 -4.33 -5.12 -14.28
N LEU A 158 -3.72 -6.15 -13.67
CA LEU A 158 -3.84 -7.52 -14.14
C LEU A 158 -5.28 -8.07 -14.10
N PRO A 159 -6.02 -7.97 -12.98
CA PRO A 159 -7.41 -8.44 -12.95
C PRO A 159 -8.34 -7.59 -13.82
N LEU A 160 -8.11 -6.27 -13.91
CA LEU A 160 -8.88 -5.41 -14.82
C LEU A 160 -8.64 -5.79 -16.29
N TYR A 161 -7.40 -6.02 -16.67
CA TYR A 161 -7.06 -6.48 -18.00
C TYR A 161 -7.73 -7.84 -18.30
N ALA A 162 -7.62 -8.81 -17.40
CA ALA A 162 -8.19 -10.13 -17.56
C ALA A 162 -9.74 -10.10 -17.70
N ASN A 163 -10.36 -9.13 -17.08
CA ASN A 163 -11.80 -8.90 -17.22
C ASN A 163 -12.12 -8.26 -18.57
N LEU A 164 -11.44 -7.16 -18.91
CA LEU A 164 -11.67 -6.44 -20.16
C LEU A 164 -11.36 -7.28 -21.41
N GLU A 165 -10.38 -8.20 -21.33
CA GLU A 165 -10.06 -9.12 -22.43
C GLU A 165 -11.18 -10.12 -22.75
N LYS A 166 -11.98 -10.47 -21.74
CA LYS A 166 -13.11 -11.42 -21.90
C LYS A 166 -14.34 -10.79 -22.56
N HIS A 167 -14.44 -9.46 -22.59
CA HIS A 167 -15.54 -8.78 -23.24
C HIS A 167 -15.38 -8.84 -24.76
N ASP A 168 -16.30 -9.59 -25.39
CA ASP A 168 -16.35 -9.66 -26.85
C ASP A 168 -16.89 -8.34 -27.41
N GLN A 169 -16.13 -7.71 -28.31
CA GLN A 169 -16.54 -6.47 -28.97
C GLN A 169 -17.85 -6.69 -29.75
N ALA A 170 -18.08 -7.89 -30.28
CA ALA A 170 -19.31 -8.21 -30.99
C ALA A 170 -20.58 -8.05 -30.15
N LEU A 171 -20.48 -8.28 -28.83
CA LEU A 171 -21.60 -8.05 -27.91
C LEU A 171 -21.89 -6.55 -27.71
N LEU A 172 -20.84 -5.72 -27.68
CA LEU A 172 -20.96 -4.26 -27.59
C LEU A 172 -21.55 -3.68 -28.86
N ASP A 173 -21.14 -4.19 -30.02
CA ASP A 173 -21.66 -3.79 -31.32
C ASP A 173 -23.14 -4.20 -31.46
N ALA A 174 -23.50 -5.42 -31.09
CA ALA A 174 -24.89 -5.88 -31.07
C ALA A 174 -25.77 -5.05 -30.13
N ALA A 175 -25.25 -4.67 -28.95
CA ALA A 175 -25.98 -3.78 -28.01
C ALA A 175 -26.19 -2.39 -28.65
N GLN A 176 -25.24 -1.90 -29.42
CA GLN A 176 -25.36 -0.63 -30.14
C GLN A 176 -26.42 -0.70 -31.23
N ASP A 177 -26.46 -1.79 -31.99
CA ASP A 177 -27.45 -2.01 -33.05
C ASP A 177 -28.88 -2.09 -32.47
N LEU A 178 -29.01 -2.56 -31.22
CA LEU A 178 -30.26 -2.56 -30.46
C LEU A 178 -30.61 -1.21 -29.81
N GLY A 179 -29.81 -0.16 -30.06
CA GLY A 179 -30.06 1.19 -29.58
C GLY A 179 -29.54 1.51 -28.17
N ALA A 180 -28.66 0.68 -27.61
CA ALA A 180 -28.04 0.96 -26.31
C ALA A 180 -27.18 2.22 -26.36
N SER A 181 -27.36 3.12 -25.40
CA SER A 181 -26.55 4.32 -25.21
C SER A 181 -25.12 3.96 -24.73
N ALA A 182 -24.18 4.92 -24.82
CA ALA A 182 -22.80 4.72 -24.38
C ALA A 182 -22.66 4.31 -22.90
N TRP A 183 -23.65 4.62 -22.04
CA TRP A 183 -23.70 4.24 -20.64
C TRP A 183 -24.33 2.87 -20.37
N GLN A 184 -25.01 2.30 -21.36
CA GLN A 184 -25.66 0.98 -21.28
C GLN A 184 -24.81 -0.12 -21.89
N ARG A 185 -23.71 0.23 -22.53
CA ARG A 185 -22.64 -0.61 -23.07
C ARG A 185 -21.46 -0.69 -22.11
#